data_8feacda156dd75b7609ef8a495fea2ba
#
_entry.id   8feacda156dd75b7609ef8a495fea2ba
#
_cell.length_a   1.000
_cell.length_b   1.000
_cell.length_c   1.000
_cell.angle_alpha   90.00
_cell.angle_beta   90.00
_cell.angle_gamma   90.00
#
_symmetry.space_group_name_H-M   'P 1'
#
loop_
_entity.id
_entity.type
_entity.pdbx_description
1 polymer ?
#
loop_
_entity_poly.entity_id
_entity_poly.type
_entity_poly.pdbx_seq_one_letter_code
_entity_poly.pdbx_strand_id
1 'polypeptide(L)'
;EEIGTVVTAGDEIATVSGLEHAAYGEILQFSSGVKGMVQDLRPDRVGCILFGGSEAIESGSIVRRTGKTAGIPVGDGFLGRVVDALGMPIDGQGDIPSEGYLPIESPAPGIIDRQPVNAPMETGLLAIDSMFPIGRGQRELIIGDRQTGKTAIALDTVLNQKGKGVVCIYVAIGQKSSSVAQLVENLKHKGAMDYTIVVNAPASASASLQYIAPYAGTALGEY
;
A
#
# COMPACT_ATOMS: atom_id res chain seq x y z
N GLU A 1 24.25 -1.62 16.45
CA GLU A 1 22.85 -2.08 16.29
C GLU A 1 22.16 -1.89 17.63
N GLU A 2 21.17 -1.00 17.69
CA GLU A 2 20.45 -0.71 18.94
C GLU A 2 19.33 -1.74 19.14
N ILE A 3 19.25 -2.30 20.34
CA ILE A 3 18.32 -3.36 20.70
C ILE A 3 17.43 -2.85 21.82
N GLY A 4 16.12 -2.95 21.62
CA GLY A 4 15.11 -2.62 22.63
C GLY A 4 14.40 -3.88 23.14
N THR A 5 13.60 -3.64 24.18
CA THR A 5 12.79 -4.68 24.82
C THR A 5 11.33 -4.26 24.87
N VAL A 6 10.43 -5.16 24.52
CA VAL A 6 8.99 -4.93 24.61
C VAL A 6 8.56 -4.78 26.10
N VAL A 7 7.93 -3.68 26.41
CA VAL A 7 7.33 -3.44 27.74
C VAL A 7 5.90 -4.00 27.78
N THR A 8 5.11 -3.62 26.77
CA THR A 8 3.72 -4.10 26.59
C THR A 8 3.43 -4.29 25.12
N ALA A 9 2.61 -5.27 24.80
CA ALA A 9 2.04 -5.48 23.46
C ALA A 9 0.58 -5.88 23.55
N GLY A 10 -0.27 -5.36 22.67
CA GLY A 10 -1.69 -5.67 22.57
C GLY A 10 -2.39 -4.71 21.61
N ASP A 11 -3.51 -5.15 21.05
CA ASP A 11 -4.34 -4.35 20.15
C ASP A 11 -3.56 -3.69 18.98
N GLU A 12 -2.61 -4.43 18.40
CA GLU A 12 -1.72 -3.96 17.32
C GLU A 12 -0.79 -2.80 17.72
N ILE A 13 -0.60 -2.56 19.02
CA ILE A 13 0.33 -1.56 19.54
C ILE A 13 1.36 -2.26 20.43
N ALA A 14 2.62 -1.88 20.30
CA ALA A 14 3.66 -2.27 21.25
C ALA A 14 4.38 -1.05 21.81
N THR A 15 4.71 -1.12 23.09
CA THR A 15 5.58 -0.14 23.75
C THR A 15 6.94 -0.80 24.00
N VAL A 16 7.99 -0.16 23.55
CA VAL A 16 9.37 -0.65 23.58
C VAL A 16 10.25 0.30 24.39
N SER A 17 11.16 -0.24 25.17
CA SER A 17 12.21 0.54 25.88
C SER A 17 13.58 0.23 25.30
N GLY A 18 14.55 1.14 25.53
CA GLY A 18 15.96 0.94 25.12
C GLY A 18 16.25 1.26 23.65
N LEU A 19 15.40 2.03 22.98
CA LEU A 19 15.61 2.54 21.61
C LEU A 19 15.71 4.06 21.63
N GLU A 20 16.82 4.60 22.14
CA GLU A 20 17.00 6.04 22.36
C GLU A 20 17.13 6.85 21.06
N HIS A 21 17.59 6.20 19.99
CA HIS A 21 17.81 6.86 18.69
C HIS A 21 16.74 6.50 17.65
N ALA A 22 15.63 5.86 18.06
CA ALA A 22 14.54 5.54 17.14
C ALA A 22 13.94 6.82 16.54
N ALA A 23 13.63 6.78 15.26
CA ALA A 23 13.01 7.89 14.55
C ALA A 23 11.52 7.64 14.32
N TYR A 24 10.71 8.72 14.26
CA TYR A 24 9.32 8.62 13.85
C TYR A 24 9.20 8.00 12.45
N GLY A 25 8.25 7.07 12.28
CA GLY A 25 8.06 6.35 11.02
C GLY A 25 9.08 5.25 10.76
N GLU A 26 10.05 5.01 11.65
CA GLU A 26 11.04 3.94 11.50
C GLU A 26 10.40 2.56 11.67
N ILE A 27 10.80 1.61 10.84
CA ILE A 27 10.40 0.21 10.98
C ILE A 27 11.26 -0.48 12.02
N LEU A 28 10.59 -1.11 12.97
CA LEU A 28 11.17 -2.01 13.97
C LEU A 28 10.92 -3.46 13.60
N GLN A 29 11.90 -4.31 13.86
CA GLN A 29 11.81 -5.76 13.65
C GLN A 29 11.79 -6.47 14.99
N PHE A 30 10.72 -7.18 15.28
CA PHE A 30 10.56 -7.99 16.48
C PHE A 30 11.18 -9.38 16.30
N SER A 31 11.60 -9.99 17.39
CA SER A 31 12.19 -11.35 17.38
C SER A 31 11.24 -12.43 16.84
N SER A 32 9.94 -12.21 16.93
CA SER A 32 8.90 -13.05 16.33
C SER A 32 8.80 -12.96 14.80
N GLY A 33 9.55 -12.05 14.16
CA GLY A 33 9.42 -11.76 12.73
C GLY A 33 8.40 -10.66 12.40
N VAL A 34 7.58 -10.26 13.36
CA VAL A 34 6.62 -9.15 13.19
C VAL A 34 7.36 -7.85 12.96
N LYS A 35 6.80 -6.98 12.13
CA LYS A 35 7.28 -5.62 11.91
C LYS A 35 6.31 -4.61 12.53
N GLY A 36 6.83 -3.49 12.96
CA GLY A 36 6.05 -2.36 13.44
C GLY A 36 6.66 -1.04 13.02
N MET A 37 5.86 0.02 13.04
CA MET A 37 6.28 1.37 12.71
C MET A 37 6.20 2.26 13.95
N VAL A 38 7.25 3.02 14.19
CA VAL A 38 7.33 3.99 15.30
C VAL A 38 6.35 5.13 15.06
N GLN A 39 5.46 5.37 16.05
CA GLN A 39 4.44 6.43 15.99
C GLN A 39 4.50 7.37 17.19
N ASP A 40 5.06 6.95 18.32
CA ASP A 40 5.15 7.76 19.53
C ASP A 40 6.58 7.67 20.09
N LEU A 41 7.20 8.81 20.29
CA LEU A 41 8.55 8.94 20.85
C LEU A 41 8.47 9.64 22.21
N ARG A 42 8.82 8.92 23.26
CA ARG A 42 8.93 9.44 24.63
C ARG A 42 10.35 9.28 25.14
N PRO A 43 10.76 10.03 26.17
CA PRO A 43 12.12 9.98 26.68
C PRO A 43 12.59 8.58 27.15
N ASP A 44 11.67 7.76 27.64
CA ASP A 44 11.94 6.45 28.23
C ASP A 44 11.40 5.26 27.42
N ARG A 45 10.59 5.53 26.40
CA ARG A 45 9.91 4.48 25.60
C ARG A 45 9.50 4.94 24.21
N VAL A 46 9.32 3.97 23.34
CA VAL A 46 8.85 4.13 21.97
C VAL A 46 7.54 3.37 21.80
N GLY A 47 6.50 4.05 21.32
CA GLY A 47 5.25 3.42 20.90
C GLY A 47 5.29 3.09 19.42
N CYS A 48 4.92 1.86 19.04
CA CYS A 48 4.85 1.45 17.66
C CYS A 48 3.54 0.75 17.33
N ILE A 49 3.08 0.96 16.10
CA ILE A 49 1.95 0.24 15.52
C ILE A 49 2.50 -1.02 14.85
N LEU A 50 1.91 -2.16 15.15
CA LEU A 50 2.31 -3.45 14.59
C LEU A 50 1.57 -3.73 13.27
N PHE A 51 2.26 -4.36 12.34
CA PHE A 51 1.68 -4.81 11.08
C PHE A 51 1.13 -6.25 11.21
N GLY A 52 0.23 -6.44 12.18
CA GLY A 52 -0.36 -7.73 12.53
C GLY A 52 0.51 -8.54 13.50
N GLY A 53 0.01 -9.71 13.91
CA GLY A 53 0.77 -10.67 14.71
C GLY A 53 1.09 -10.22 16.15
N SER A 54 0.30 -9.32 16.73
CA SER A 54 0.51 -8.85 18.11
C SER A 54 0.48 -9.96 19.15
N GLU A 55 -0.27 -11.02 18.88
CA GLU A 55 -0.35 -12.23 19.70
C GLU A 55 0.97 -13.02 19.77
N ALA A 56 1.87 -12.82 18.81
CA ALA A 56 3.19 -13.44 18.80
C ALA A 56 4.27 -12.62 19.52
N ILE A 57 3.90 -11.49 20.12
CA ILE A 57 4.81 -10.59 20.82
C ILE A 57 4.50 -10.62 22.32
N GLU A 58 5.47 -11.06 23.11
CA GLU A 58 5.37 -11.07 24.57
C GLU A 58 6.18 -9.94 25.18
N SER A 59 5.80 -9.51 26.39
CA SER A 59 6.62 -8.60 27.20
C SER A 59 8.00 -9.25 27.44
N GLY A 60 9.06 -8.45 27.28
CA GLY A 60 10.45 -8.93 27.33
C GLY A 60 11.00 -9.38 25.98
N SER A 61 10.18 -9.47 24.92
CA SER A 61 10.68 -9.79 23.57
C SER A 61 11.66 -8.77 23.07
N ILE A 62 12.62 -9.21 22.27
CA ILE A 62 13.66 -8.37 21.69
C ILE A 62 13.13 -7.67 20.44
N VAL A 63 13.48 -6.39 20.31
CA VAL A 63 13.17 -5.54 19.15
C VAL A 63 14.44 -4.92 18.62
N ARG A 64 14.58 -4.85 17.31
CA ARG A 64 15.75 -4.25 16.64
C ARG A 64 15.29 -3.12 15.73
N ARG A 65 16.10 -2.08 15.69
CA ARG A 65 15.94 -1.02 14.69
C ARG A 65 16.38 -1.51 13.32
N THR A 66 15.65 -1.11 12.28
CA THR A 66 16.08 -1.38 10.90
C THR A 66 16.83 -0.20 10.28
N GLY A 67 16.73 1.00 10.88
CA GLY A 67 17.28 2.23 10.33
C GLY A 67 16.55 2.71 9.06
N LYS A 68 15.41 2.09 8.72
CA LYS A 68 14.62 2.43 7.54
C LYS A 68 13.27 2.98 7.97
N THR A 69 12.85 4.08 7.37
CA THR A 69 11.48 4.57 7.48
C THR A 69 10.51 3.62 6.78
N ALA A 70 9.26 3.64 7.21
CA ALA A 70 8.21 2.85 6.54
C ALA A 70 8.14 3.20 5.05
N GLY A 71 8.22 2.19 4.22
CA GLY A 71 8.27 2.33 2.77
C GLY A 71 7.96 1.01 2.09
N ILE A 72 8.02 1.03 0.78
CA ILE A 72 7.75 -0.12 -0.07
C ILE A 72 8.89 -0.30 -1.08
N PRO A 73 9.31 -1.54 -1.38
CA PRO A 73 10.18 -1.79 -2.49
C PRO A 73 9.47 -1.45 -3.80
N VAL A 74 10.19 -0.86 -4.74
CA VAL A 74 9.68 -0.43 -6.06
C VAL A 74 10.56 -0.95 -7.18
N GLY A 75 10.03 -1.00 -8.39
CA GLY A 75 10.72 -1.45 -9.58
C GLY A 75 9.77 -1.96 -10.65
N ASP A 76 10.24 -2.07 -11.89
CA ASP A 76 9.44 -2.57 -13.02
C ASP A 76 8.97 -4.02 -12.82
N GLY A 77 9.69 -4.80 -11.98
CA GLY A 77 9.31 -6.17 -11.62
C GLY A 77 7.96 -6.31 -10.90
N PHE A 78 7.39 -5.20 -10.42
CA PHE A 78 6.06 -5.17 -9.79
C PHE A 78 4.90 -5.21 -10.80
N LEU A 79 5.14 -4.88 -12.07
CA LEU A 79 4.12 -4.98 -13.11
C LEU A 79 3.61 -6.42 -13.24
N GLY A 80 2.31 -6.58 -13.29
CA GLY A 80 1.66 -7.90 -13.37
C GLY A 80 1.54 -8.65 -12.05
N ARG A 81 2.03 -8.08 -10.94
CA ARG A 81 2.10 -8.75 -9.65
C ARG A 81 0.99 -8.32 -8.68
N VAL A 82 0.73 -9.21 -7.73
CA VAL A 82 -0.18 -8.95 -6.60
C VAL A 82 0.65 -8.97 -5.32
N VAL A 83 0.64 -7.85 -4.61
CA VAL A 83 1.43 -7.65 -3.39
C VAL A 83 0.56 -7.23 -2.22
N ASP A 84 1.08 -7.39 -1.01
CA ASP A 84 0.48 -6.83 0.19
C ASP A 84 0.86 -5.33 0.37
N ALA A 85 0.38 -4.73 1.46
CA ALA A 85 0.67 -3.32 1.77
C ALA A 85 2.14 -3.03 2.13
N LEU A 86 2.97 -4.05 2.32
CA LEU A 86 4.42 -3.93 2.53
C LEU A 86 5.24 -4.26 1.28
N GLY A 87 4.57 -4.52 0.14
CA GLY A 87 5.21 -4.89 -1.12
C GLY A 87 5.66 -6.35 -1.21
N MET A 88 5.22 -7.21 -0.28
CA MET A 88 5.52 -8.63 -0.33
C MET A 88 4.59 -9.32 -1.34
N PRO A 89 5.12 -10.18 -2.23
CA PRO A 89 4.30 -10.89 -3.20
C PRO A 89 3.37 -11.89 -2.52
N ILE A 90 2.10 -11.90 -2.94
CA ILE A 90 1.07 -12.80 -2.44
C ILE A 90 0.40 -13.62 -3.55
N ASP A 91 0.95 -13.56 -4.75
CA ASP A 91 0.45 -14.23 -5.97
C ASP A 91 1.07 -15.61 -6.23
N GLY A 92 1.99 -16.06 -5.36
CA GLY A 92 2.66 -17.35 -5.49
C GLY A 92 3.70 -17.41 -6.62
N GLN A 93 4.09 -16.29 -7.23
CA GLN A 93 5.05 -16.25 -8.34
C GLN A 93 6.49 -16.01 -7.88
N GLY A 94 6.78 -16.14 -6.60
CA GLY A 94 8.12 -15.92 -6.03
C GLY A 94 8.44 -14.44 -5.78
N ASP A 95 9.67 -14.19 -5.34
CA ASP A 95 10.14 -12.86 -4.96
C ASP A 95 10.18 -11.90 -6.14
N ILE A 96 9.98 -10.62 -5.85
CA ILE A 96 10.04 -9.54 -6.83
C ILE A 96 11.39 -8.82 -6.66
N PRO A 97 12.22 -8.76 -7.71
CA PRO A 97 13.43 -7.94 -7.67
C PRO A 97 13.05 -6.47 -7.52
N SER A 98 13.57 -5.81 -6.49
CA SER A 98 13.37 -4.39 -6.27
C SER A 98 14.54 -3.59 -6.83
N GLU A 99 14.25 -2.46 -7.47
CA GLU A 99 15.23 -1.53 -8.01
C GLU A 99 15.46 -0.34 -7.07
N GLY A 100 14.53 -0.12 -6.14
CA GLY A 100 14.60 0.93 -5.15
C GLY A 100 13.67 0.70 -3.97
N TYR A 101 13.63 1.68 -3.08
CA TYR A 101 12.76 1.70 -1.91
C TYR A 101 12.24 3.12 -1.73
N LEU A 102 10.94 3.31 -1.77
CA LEU A 102 10.30 4.60 -1.56
C LEU A 102 9.56 4.64 -0.22
N PRO A 103 9.64 5.76 0.52
CA PRO A 103 8.85 5.93 1.72
C PRO A 103 7.35 5.96 1.37
N ILE A 104 6.51 5.45 2.28
CA ILE A 104 5.05 5.51 2.12
C ILE A 104 4.51 6.92 2.38
N GLU A 105 5.24 7.74 3.11
CA GLU A 105 4.92 9.15 3.35
C GLU A 105 6.01 10.04 2.74
N SER A 106 5.65 10.78 1.71
CA SER A 106 6.49 11.80 1.09
C SER A 106 5.76 13.13 1.02
N PRO A 107 6.47 14.25 1.14
CA PRO A 107 5.87 15.58 0.96
C PRO A 107 5.24 15.69 -0.42
N ALA A 108 3.97 16.10 -0.48
CA ALA A 108 3.31 16.36 -1.76
C ALA A 108 3.97 17.56 -2.49
N PRO A 109 4.04 17.53 -3.84
CA PRO A 109 4.52 18.67 -4.62
C PRO A 109 3.75 19.94 -4.28
N GLY A 110 4.46 21.07 -4.20
CA GLY A 110 3.87 22.39 -3.99
C GLY A 110 2.96 22.81 -5.14
N ILE A 111 2.19 23.87 -4.93
CA ILE A 111 1.27 24.39 -5.96
C ILE A 111 2.03 24.80 -7.23
N ILE A 112 3.23 25.35 -7.07
CA ILE A 112 4.06 25.85 -8.19
C ILE A 112 4.63 24.68 -9.01
N ASP A 113 4.88 23.54 -8.37
CA ASP A 113 5.49 22.36 -9.01
C ASP A 113 4.46 21.51 -9.77
N ARG A 114 3.18 21.78 -9.57
CA ARG A 114 2.10 20.99 -10.19
C ARG A 114 1.80 21.46 -11.60
N GLN A 115 1.66 20.49 -12.50
CA GLN A 115 1.18 20.76 -13.85
C GLN A 115 -0.35 20.94 -13.88
N PRO A 116 -0.88 21.82 -14.77
CA PRO A 116 -2.32 21.92 -14.97
C PRO A 116 -2.91 20.58 -15.47
N VAL A 117 -4.11 20.27 -15.03
CA VAL A 117 -4.86 19.10 -15.53
C VAL A 117 -5.48 19.48 -16.89
N ASN A 118 -4.81 19.13 -17.98
CA ASN A 118 -5.20 19.51 -19.33
C ASN A 118 -5.28 18.32 -20.32
N ALA A 119 -4.99 17.10 -19.86
CA ALA A 119 -5.08 15.89 -20.65
C ALA A 119 -6.19 14.98 -20.10
N PRO A 120 -7.15 14.52 -20.91
CA PRO A 120 -8.21 13.63 -20.45
C PRO A 120 -7.68 12.22 -20.16
N MET A 121 -8.28 11.58 -19.16
CA MET A 121 -8.20 10.15 -18.91
C MET A 121 -9.36 9.48 -19.65
N GLU A 122 -9.07 8.69 -20.64
CA GLU A 122 -10.11 7.96 -21.39
C GLU A 122 -10.54 6.72 -20.59
N THR A 123 -11.71 6.80 -19.97
CA THR A 123 -12.27 5.69 -19.18
C THR A 123 -12.88 4.60 -20.04
N GLY A 124 -13.26 4.91 -21.29
CA GLY A 124 -14.02 4.05 -22.18
C GLY A 124 -15.51 3.99 -21.89
N LEU A 125 -15.97 4.77 -20.90
CA LEU A 125 -17.36 4.91 -20.52
C LEU A 125 -17.93 6.18 -21.13
N LEU A 126 -18.77 6.04 -22.16
CA LEU A 126 -19.28 7.17 -22.95
C LEU A 126 -19.89 8.28 -22.07
N ALA A 127 -20.65 7.91 -21.05
CA ALA A 127 -21.29 8.89 -20.17
C ALA A 127 -20.28 9.73 -19.39
N ILE A 128 -19.16 9.13 -18.97
CA ILE A 128 -18.08 9.83 -18.25
C ILE A 128 -17.28 10.67 -19.22
N ASP A 129 -16.76 10.03 -20.29
CA ASP A 129 -15.82 10.67 -21.21
C ASP A 129 -16.44 11.84 -21.98
N SER A 130 -17.76 11.81 -22.24
CA SER A 130 -18.46 12.86 -22.98
C SER A 130 -19.05 13.98 -22.12
N MET A 131 -19.46 13.68 -20.89
CA MET A 131 -20.18 14.67 -20.06
C MET A 131 -19.36 15.16 -18.87
N PHE A 132 -18.53 14.29 -18.28
CA PHE A 132 -17.74 14.56 -17.07
C PHE A 132 -16.32 14.01 -17.21
N PRO A 133 -15.55 14.43 -18.21
CA PRO A 133 -14.24 13.86 -18.49
C PRO A 133 -13.31 14.01 -17.30
N ILE A 134 -12.65 12.92 -16.93
CA ILE A 134 -11.65 12.91 -15.87
C ILE A 134 -10.30 13.31 -16.46
N GLY A 135 -9.60 14.21 -15.83
CA GLY A 135 -8.27 14.63 -16.25
C GLY A 135 -7.16 13.83 -15.61
N ARG A 136 -6.06 13.64 -16.32
CA ARG A 136 -4.83 13.03 -15.77
C ARG A 136 -4.28 13.94 -14.66
N GLY A 137 -4.12 13.39 -13.46
CA GLY A 137 -3.75 14.14 -12.25
C GLY A 137 -4.95 14.55 -11.38
N GLN A 138 -6.18 14.28 -11.82
CA GLN A 138 -7.38 14.52 -11.04
C GLN A 138 -7.59 13.42 -10.00
N ARG A 139 -8.13 13.81 -8.84
CA ARG A 139 -8.66 12.88 -7.84
C ARG A 139 -10.16 12.81 -8.02
N GLU A 140 -10.68 11.59 -8.22
CA GLU A 140 -12.10 11.36 -8.45
C GLU A 140 -12.68 10.44 -7.39
N LEU A 141 -13.88 10.77 -6.91
CA LEU A 141 -14.61 9.95 -5.94
C LEU A 141 -15.73 9.18 -6.66
N ILE A 142 -15.71 7.87 -6.59
CA ILE A 142 -16.79 7.01 -7.04
C ILE A 142 -17.57 6.52 -5.82
N ILE A 143 -18.71 7.10 -5.55
CA ILE A 143 -19.55 6.81 -4.38
C ILE A 143 -20.91 6.24 -4.78
N GLY A 144 -21.45 5.37 -3.96
CA GLY A 144 -22.79 4.75 -4.15
C GLY A 144 -22.96 3.56 -3.21
N ASP A 145 -24.16 3.02 -3.17
CA ASP A 145 -24.51 1.86 -2.36
C ASP A 145 -23.79 0.59 -2.80
N ARG A 146 -23.96 -0.49 -2.03
CA ARG A 146 -23.39 -1.79 -2.39
C ARG A 146 -23.94 -2.27 -3.74
N GLN A 147 -23.09 -2.90 -4.54
CA GLN A 147 -23.45 -3.51 -5.84
C GLN A 147 -23.99 -2.54 -6.90
N THR A 148 -23.71 -1.24 -6.80
CA THR A 148 -24.12 -0.22 -7.78
C THR A 148 -23.16 -0.07 -8.97
N GLY A 149 -22.10 -0.91 -9.07
CA GLY A 149 -21.18 -0.89 -10.21
C GLY A 149 -19.94 -0.04 -10.02
N LYS A 150 -19.62 0.46 -8.81
CA LYS A 150 -18.42 1.27 -8.55
C LYS A 150 -17.13 0.59 -9.02
N THR A 151 -16.95 -0.67 -8.65
CA THR A 151 -15.78 -1.47 -9.06
C THR A 151 -15.75 -1.72 -10.57
N ALA A 152 -16.92 -1.86 -11.20
CA ALA A 152 -17.00 -2.04 -12.66
C ALA A 152 -16.46 -0.82 -13.40
N ILE A 153 -16.81 0.40 -12.96
CA ILE A 153 -16.27 1.65 -13.52
C ILE A 153 -14.75 1.67 -13.45
N ALA A 154 -14.19 1.34 -12.27
CA ALA A 154 -12.74 1.30 -12.08
C ALA A 154 -12.07 0.25 -12.98
N LEU A 155 -12.64 -0.96 -13.07
CA LEU A 155 -12.11 -2.03 -13.90
C LEU A 155 -12.18 -1.71 -15.39
N ASP A 156 -13.30 -1.18 -15.88
CA ASP A 156 -13.45 -0.78 -17.27
C ASP A 156 -12.45 0.31 -17.64
N THR A 157 -12.20 1.24 -16.72
CA THR A 157 -11.15 2.27 -16.88
C THR A 157 -9.78 1.63 -17.00
N VAL A 158 -9.41 0.67 -16.14
CA VAL A 158 -8.14 -0.07 -16.23
C VAL A 158 -8.04 -0.80 -17.58
N LEU A 159 -9.07 -1.54 -17.97
CA LEU A 159 -9.09 -2.29 -19.23
C LEU A 159 -8.90 -1.38 -20.44
N ASN A 160 -9.43 -0.18 -20.39
CA ASN A 160 -9.34 0.79 -21.49
C ASN A 160 -7.96 1.48 -21.59
N GLN A 161 -7.04 1.24 -20.64
CA GLN A 161 -5.68 1.77 -20.73
C GLN A 161 -4.72 0.92 -21.57
N LYS A 162 -5.18 -0.24 -22.07
CA LYS A 162 -4.34 -1.13 -22.89
C LYS A 162 -3.73 -0.38 -24.08
N GLY A 163 -2.40 -0.44 -24.19
CA GLY A 163 -1.66 0.20 -25.29
C GLY A 163 -1.53 1.72 -25.20
N LYS A 164 -1.96 2.35 -24.10
CA LYS A 164 -1.88 3.82 -23.90
C LYS A 164 -0.68 4.27 -23.09
N GLY A 165 0.24 3.37 -22.71
CA GLY A 165 1.41 3.69 -21.92
C GLY A 165 1.07 4.15 -20.48
N VAL A 166 -0.04 3.64 -19.91
CA VAL A 166 -0.50 3.96 -18.57
C VAL A 166 -0.31 2.75 -17.68
N VAL A 167 0.40 2.91 -16.58
CA VAL A 167 0.48 1.92 -15.51
C VAL A 167 -0.72 2.09 -14.59
N CYS A 168 -1.40 1.00 -14.28
CA CYS A 168 -2.55 0.98 -13.41
C CYS A 168 -2.17 0.35 -12.07
N ILE A 169 -2.56 0.99 -10.96
CA ILE A 169 -2.36 0.43 -9.63
C ILE A 169 -3.73 0.31 -8.96
N TYR A 170 -4.13 -0.93 -8.70
CA TYR A 170 -5.40 -1.23 -8.05
C TYR A 170 -5.14 -1.57 -6.57
N VAL A 171 -5.62 -0.73 -5.67
CA VAL A 171 -5.47 -0.93 -4.22
C VAL A 171 -6.78 -1.45 -3.65
N ALA A 172 -6.81 -2.73 -3.27
CA ALA A 172 -7.96 -3.38 -2.64
C ALA A 172 -7.83 -3.30 -1.12
N ILE A 173 -8.76 -2.59 -0.47
CA ILE A 173 -8.75 -2.40 0.98
C ILE A 173 -10.03 -2.95 1.58
N GLY A 174 -9.91 -3.82 2.59
CA GLY A 174 -11.05 -4.37 3.31
C GLY A 174 -11.96 -5.28 2.48
N GLN A 175 -11.51 -5.70 1.30
CA GLN A 175 -12.27 -6.60 0.42
C GLN A 175 -12.03 -8.07 0.79
N LYS A 176 -12.96 -8.94 0.39
CA LYS A 176 -12.77 -10.39 0.52
C LYS A 176 -11.68 -10.85 -0.44
N SER A 177 -10.75 -11.68 0.02
CA SER A 177 -9.67 -12.23 -0.82
C SER A 177 -10.18 -12.94 -2.07
N SER A 178 -11.32 -13.64 -1.99
CA SER A 178 -11.95 -14.27 -3.15
C SER A 178 -12.40 -13.28 -4.23
N SER A 179 -12.90 -12.11 -3.83
CA SER A 179 -13.30 -11.05 -4.76
C SER A 179 -12.09 -10.45 -5.49
N VAL A 180 -11.00 -10.25 -4.75
CA VAL A 180 -9.74 -9.75 -5.33
C VAL A 180 -9.12 -10.78 -6.27
N ALA A 181 -9.17 -12.07 -5.91
CA ALA A 181 -8.70 -13.14 -6.80
C ALA A 181 -9.49 -13.19 -8.12
N GLN A 182 -10.83 -13.06 -8.08
CA GLN A 182 -11.66 -12.98 -9.28
C GLN A 182 -11.35 -11.75 -10.14
N LEU A 183 -11.07 -10.61 -9.50
CA LEU A 183 -10.67 -9.38 -10.18
C LEU A 183 -9.34 -9.59 -10.93
N VAL A 184 -8.33 -10.14 -10.25
CA VAL A 184 -7.02 -10.44 -10.83
C VAL A 184 -7.16 -11.40 -12.01
N GLU A 185 -7.96 -12.46 -11.89
CA GLU A 185 -8.20 -13.41 -12.95
C GLU A 185 -8.88 -12.77 -14.17
N ASN A 186 -9.85 -11.88 -13.94
CA ASN A 186 -10.49 -11.11 -15.01
C ASN A 186 -9.48 -10.20 -15.73
N LEU A 187 -8.61 -9.50 -14.98
CA LEU A 187 -7.55 -8.67 -15.56
C LEU A 187 -6.57 -9.52 -16.40
N LYS A 188 -6.19 -10.72 -15.92
CA LYS A 188 -5.33 -11.66 -16.64
C LYS A 188 -5.98 -12.08 -17.96
N HIS A 189 -7.22 -12.55 -17.91
CA HIS A 189 -7.94 -13.00 -19.10
C HIS A 189 -8.05 -11.92 -20.18
N LYS A 190 -8.16 -10.66 -19.77
CA LYS A 190 -8.26 -9.51 -20.68
C LYS A 190 -6.89 -8.92 -21.07
N GLY A 191 -5.79 -9.49 -20.56
CA GLY A 191 -4.43 -9.04 -20.83
C GLY A 191 -4.15 -7.63 -20.27
N ALA A 192 -4.75 -7.31 -19.11
CA ALA A 192 -4.55 -6.03 -18.43
C ALA A 192 -3.57 -6.13 -17.27
N MET A 193 -3.19 -7.34 -16.85
CA MET A 193 -2.17 -7.50 -15.81
C MET A 193 -0.79 -7.01 -16.25
N ASP A 194 -0.46 -7.05 -17.53
CA ASP A 194 0.85 -6.65 -18.04
C ASP A 194 1.24 -5.20 -17.69
N TYR A 195 0.24 -4.35 -17.44
CA TYR A 195 0.42 -2.94 -17.05
C TYR A 195 -0.27 -2.59 -15.73
N THR A 196 -0.64 -3.60 -14.94
CA THR A 196 -1.38 -3.40 -13.68
C THR A 196 -0.63 -4.01 -12.51
N ILE A 197 -0.56 -3.27 -11.40
CA ILE A 197 -0.11 -3.74 -10.09
C ILE A 197 -1.33 -3.82 -9.18
N VAL A 198 -1.46 -4.89 -8.40
CA VAL A 198 -2.53 -5.02 -7.42
C VAL A 198 -1.93 -5.03 -6.01
N VAL A 199 -2.33 -4.07 -5.20
CA VAL A 199 -1.99 -4.02 -3.76
C VAL A 199 -3.21 -4.49 -2.97
N ASN A 200 -3.07 -5.54 -2.19
CA ASN A 200 -4.20 -6.14 -1.47
C ASN A 200 -3.99 -6.12 0.05
N ALA A 201 -4.89 -5.42 0.74
CA ALA A 201 -5.06 -5.47 2.19
C ALA A 201 -6.48 -6.00 2.49
N PRO A 202 -6.65 -7.33 2.59
CA PRO A 202 -7.97 -7.95 2.72
C PRO A 202 -8.66 -7.57 4.05
N ALA A 203 -9.95 -7.85 4.17
CA ALA A 203 -10.71 -7.58 5.38
C ALA A 203 -10.17 -8.32 6.64
N SER A 204 -9.40 -9.39 6.45
CA SER A 204 -8.73 -10.13 7.52
C SER A 204 -7.35 -9.57 7.88
N ALA A 205 -6.83 -8.60 7.12
CA ALA A 205 -5.59 -7.93 7.46
C ALA A 205 -5.77 -6.99 8.66
N SER A 206 -4.67 -6.71 9.36
CA SER A 206 -4.67 -5.73 10.45
C SER A 206 -5.14 -4.36 9.97
N ALA A 207 -5.69 -3.56 10.89
CA ALA A 207 -6.11 -2.20 10.58
C ALA A 207 -4.94 -1.34 10.10
N SER A 208 -3.75 -1.56 10.65
CA SER A 208 -2.51 -0.89 10.26
C SER A 208 -2.14 -1.17 8.79
N LEU A 209 -2.22 -2.42 8.33
CA LEU A 209 -1.97 -2.78 6.93
C LEU A 209 -3.02 -2.18 5.99
N GLN A 210 -4.29 -2.17 6.39
CA GLN A 210 -5.34 -1.52 5.61
C GLN A 210 -5.12 -0.01 5.50
N TYR A 211 -4.62 0.61 6.58
CA TYR A 211 -4.31 2.04 6.60
C TYR A 211 -3.16 2.42 5.66
N ILE A 212 -2.08 1.64 5.63
CA ILE A 212 -0.91 1.96 4.79
C ILE A 212 -1.05 1.54 3.33
N ALA A 213 -1.98 0.67 2.99
CA ALA A 213 -2.15 0.15 1.63
C ALA A 213 -2.29 1.25 0.54
N PRO A 214 -3.09 2.33 0.71
CA PRO A 214 -3.17 3.38 -0.29
C PRO A 214 -1.87 4.17 -0.44
N TYR A 215 -1.11 4.35 0.64
CA TYR A 215 0.21 4.99 0.61
C TYR A 215 1.22 4.12 -0.16
N ALA A 216 1.20 2.80 0.10
CA ALA A 216 2.03 1.84 -0.63
C ALA A 216 1.74 1.86 -2.15
N GLY A 217 0.45 1.87 -2.52
CA GLY A 217 0.04 1.98 -3.92
C GLY A 217 0.48 3.31 -4.56
N THR A 218 0.41 4.40 -3.81
CA THR A 218 0.88 5.72 -4.28
C THR A 218 2.39 5.71 -4.50
N ALA A 219 3.17 5.19 -3.56
CA ALA A 219 4.63 5.09 -3.69
C ALA A 219 5.06 4.25 -4.91
N LEU A 220 4.34 3.15 -5.21
CA LEU A 220 4.54 2.39 -6.45
C LEU A 220 4.25 3.22 -7.71
N GLY A 221 3.30 4.14 -7.65
CA GLY A 221 2.95 5.02 -8.77
C GLY A 221 3.87 6.22 -8.93
N GLU A 222 4.56 6.61 -7.88
CA GLU A 222 5.55 7.70 -7.90
C GLU A 222 6.91 7.26 -8.45
N TYR A 223 7.21 5.97 -8.41
CA TYR A 223 8.38 5.37 -9.07
C TYR A 223 8.22 5.42 -10.59
#